data_a7afe5614591ce842d0e773aa0d983c8
#
_entry.id   a7afe5614591ce842d0e773aa0d983c8
#
_cell.length_a   1.000
_cell.length_b   1.000
_cell.length_c   1.000
_cell.angle_alpha   90.00
_cell.angle_beta   90.00
_cell.angle_gamma   90.00
#
_symmetry.space_group_name_H-M   'P 1'
#
loop_
_entity.id
_entity.type
_entity.pdbx_description
1 polymer ?
#
loop_
_entity_poly.entity_id
_entity_poly.type
_entity_poly.pdbx_seq_one_letter_code
_entity_poly.pdbx_strand_id
1 'polypeptide(L)'
;RTTDAGTGDPRMPSVPGRTGPAMAETSDQDMTTRTFLYRLMLAESGGRDDARNPRSTATGPFQFIESTFLDVARRHFAHEIGGLTELQILSLRTDRAFAWRAAEAFTRDNAAALAAEGLPPRYPNLRLAFLLGPSAAVRILQAPPEAPVGPLLGMAVMVANPFMAGMTAADLVARAARDVMLAGRRVVARAAFVRLDRIGRPSGSLPLAHTPTSAATPSPTQRTAAERRRAPVLVVHCNKD
;
A
#
# COMPACT_ATOMS: atom_id res chain seq x y z
N ARG A 1 -70.79 46.47 -19.37
CA ARG A 1 -70.05 45.56 -20.24
C ARG A 1 -68.74 45.20 -19.56
N THR A 2 -68.75 44.08 -18.94
CA THR A 2 -68.11 42.82 -19.35
C THR A 2 -66.60 42.82 -19.14
N THR A 3 -66.21 42.09 -18.17
CA THR A 3 -65.38 40.87 -18.09
C THR A 3 -63.90 41.16 -17.92
N ASP A 4 -63.11 40.48 -17.19
CA ASP A 4 -63.06 39.08 -16.92
C ASP A 4 -62.11 38.81 -15.75
N ALA A 5 -62.30 37.69 -15.06
CA ALA A 5 -61.52 37.24 -13.96
C ALA A 5 -60.25 36.57 -14.46
N GLY A 6 -59.12 36.85 -13.84
CA GLY A 6 -57.87 36.14 -14.02
C GLY A 6 -57.35 35.58 -12.70
N THR A 7 -57.71 34.36 -12.43
CA THR A 7 -57.25 33.56 -11.31
C THR A 7 -55.76 33.27 -11.48
N GLY A 8 -54.89 33.87 -10.70
CA GLY A 8 -53.45 33.61 -10.66
C GLY A 8 -53.16 32.60 -9.55
N ASP A 9 -52.82 31.40 -9.93
CA ASP A 9 -52.36 30.27 -9.11
C ASP A 9 -51.02 30.60 -8.40
N PRO A 10 -50.89 30.47 -7.08
CA PRO A 10 -49.64 30.68 -6.38
C PRO A 10 -48.75 29.42 -6.54
N ARG A 11 -47.80 29.50 -7.47
CA ARG A 11 -46.74 28.50 -7.59
C ARG A 11 -45.88 28.50 -6.35
N MET A 12 -45.95 27.43 -5.59
CA MET A 12 -44.99 27.05 -4.57
C MET A 12 -43.59 26.94 -5.18
N PRO A 13 -42.53 27.49 -4.55
CA PRO A 13 -41.17 27.24 -4.98
C PRO A 13 -40.81 25.82 -4.60
N SER A 14 -40.51 25.01 -5.60
CA SER A 14 -39.92 23.68 -5.44
C SER A 14 -38.55 23.79 -4.78
N VAL A 15 -38.43 23.27 -3.57
CA VAL A 15 -37.15 23.10 -2.87
C VAL A 15 -36.36 21.99 -3.63
N PRO A 16 -35.19 22.25 -4.17
CA PRO A 16 -34.36 21.18 -4.71
C PRO A 16 -33.80 20.33 -3.57
N GLY A 17 -34.34 19.13 -3.44
CA GLY A 17 -33.77 18.11 -2.58
C GLY A 17 -32.37 17.74 -3.06
N ARG A 18 -31.38 18.31 -2.38
CA ARG A 18 -29.99 17.94 -2.58
C ARG A 18 -29.62 16.86 -1.58
N THR A 19 -29.93 15.62 -1.88
CA THR A 19 -29.35 14.45 -1.22
C THR A 19 -28.27 13.89 -2.12
N GLY A 20 -27.13 14.04 -1.77
CA GLY A 20 -25.76 13.91 -1.83
C GLY A 20 -25.22 12.62 -2.41
N PRO A 21 -24.38 12.66 -3.48
CA PRO A 21 -23.46 11.58 -3.80
C PRO A 21 -22.15 11.59 -2.99
N ALA A 22 -21.86 12.66 -2.23
CA ALA A 22 -20.54 12.82 -1.59
C ALA A 22 -20.21 11.81 -0.48
N MET A 23 -21.21 11.29 0.23
CA MET A 23 -20.99 10.34 1.34
C MET A 23 -20.71 8.91 0.85
N ALA A 24 -21.30 8.50 -0.28
CA ALA A 24 -21.09 7.17 -0.86
C ALA A 24 -19.72 7.06 -1.55
N GLU A 25 -19.27 8.11 -2.23
CA GLU A 25 -17.97 8.15 -2.89
C GLU A 25 -16.80 8.12 -1.89
N THR A 26 -16.93 8.80 -0.74
CA THR A 26 -15.91 8.77 0.31
C THR A 26 -15.76 7.37 0.90
N SER A 27 -16.85 6.68 1.16
CA SER A 27 -16.83 5.32 1.73
C SER A 27 -16.23 4.30 0.76
N ASP A 28 -16.48 4.41 -0.54
CA ASP A 28 -15.94 3.51 -1.56
C ASP A 28 -14.44 3.76 -1.79
N GLN A 29 -14.00 5.01 -1.79
CA GLN A 29 -12.59 5.38 -1.83
C GLN A 29 -11.82 4.91 -0.60
N ASP A 30 -12.39 5.04 0.60
CA ASP A 30 -11.77 4.56 1.84
C ASP A 30 -11.63 3.04 1.85
N MET A 31 -12.64 2.32 1.39
CA MET A 31 -12.57 0.87 1.22
C MET A 31 -11.51 0.46 0.22
N THR A 32 -11.38 1.20 -0.88
CA THR A 32 -10.37 0.95 -1.92
C THR A 32 -8.96 1.22 -1.40
N THR A 33 -8.74 2.34 -0.69
CA THR A 33 -7.46 2.69 -0.09
C THR A 33 -7.04 1.66 0.95
N ARG A 34 -7.95 1.24 1.82
CA ARG A 34 -7.69 0.23 2.84
C ARG A 34 -7.29 -1.12 2.21
N THR A 35 -7.96 -1.52 1.15
CA THR A 35 -7.63 -2.74 0.40
C THR A 35 -6.25 -2.64 -0.24
N PHE A 36 -5.93 -1.49 -0.84
CA PHE A 36 -4.60 -1.23 -1.39
C PHE A 36 -3.51 -1.35 -0.32
N LEU A 37 -3.66 -0.65 0.80
CA LEU A 37 -2.69 -0.66 1.91
C LEU A 37 -2.47 -2.06 2.48
N TYR A 38 -3.52 -2.85 2.61
CA TYR A 38 -3.39 -4.23 3.06
C TYR A 38 -2.56 -5.07 2.08
N ARG A 39 -2.82 -4.95 0.78
CA ARG A 39 -2.05 -5.63 -0.27
C ARG A 39 -0.60 -5.15 -0.31
N LEU A 40 -0.38 -3.85 -0.15
CA LEU A 40 0.94 -3.24 -0.07
C LEU A 40 1.73 -3.80 1.10
N MET A 41 1.16 -3.81 2.30
CA MET A 41 1.77 -4.36 3.50
C MET A 41 2.18 -5.83 3.32
N LEU A 42 1.33 -6.63 2.69
CA LEU A 42 1.66 -8.03 2.38
C LEU A 42 2.80 -8.16 1.35
N ALA A 43 2.83 -7.28 0.36
CA ALA A 43 3.90 -7.26 -0.64
C ALA A 43 5.25 -6.84 -0.04
N GLU A 44 5.25 -5.88 0.90
CA GLU A 44 6.47 -5.32 1.49
C GLU A 44 7.09 -6.23 2.55
N SER A 45 6.30 -6.74 3.48
CA SER A 45 6.81 -7.45 4.65
C SER A 45 6.18 -8.83 4.89
N GLY A 46 5.16 -9.20 4.09
CA GLY A 46 4.31 -10.33 4.42
C GLY A 46 3.42 -10.07 5.65
N GLY A 47 3.24 -8.82 6.03
CA GLY A 47 2.44 -8.39 7.17
C GLY A 47 3.19 -8.44 8.51
N ARG A 48 4.54 -8.50 8.52
CA ARG A 48 5.35 -8.51 9.74
C ARG A 48 5.69 -7.10 10.19
N ASP A 49 5.46 -6.82 11.47
CA ASP A 49 5.72 -5.49 12.05
C ASP A 49 7.21 -5.23 12.27
N ASP A 50 7.98 -6.27 12.55
CA ASP A 50 9.41 -6.24 12.86
C ASP A 50 10.31 -6.46 11.63
N ALA A 51 9.73 -6.51 10.44
CA ALA A 51 10.49 -6.76 9.21
C ALA A 51 11.59 -5.70 9.01
N ARG A 52 12.81 -6.17 8.75
CA ARG A 52 13.97 -5.32 8.46
C ARG A 52 14.64 -5.76 7.17
N ASN A 53 15.05 -4.79 6.37
CA ASN A 53 15.84 -5.06 5.18
C ASN A 53 17.34 -4.97 5.54
N PRO A 54 18.12 -6.05 5.40
CA PRO A 54 19.55 -6.01 5.75
C PRO A 54 20.41 -5.14 4.82
N ARG A 55 19.86 -4.70 3.70
CA ARG A 55 20.56 -3.91 2.67
C ARG A 55 20.13 -2.44 2.65
N SER A 56 19.23 -2.03 3.54
CA SER A 56 18.72 -0.65 3.61
C SER A 56 18.17 -0.35 4.99
N THR A 57 17.72 0.89 5.19
CA THR A 57 17.06 1.31 6.42
C THR A 57 15.57 0.95 6.47
N ALA A 58 15.05 0.22 5.46
CA ALA A 58 13.64 -0.15 5.38
C ALA A 58 13.23 -1.05 6.54
N THR A 59 12.18 -0.65 7.25
CA THR A 59 11.74 -1.28 8.49
C THR A 59 10.22 -1.25 8.60
N GLY A 60 9.66 -2.26 9.28
CA GLY A 60 8.25 -2.32 9.64
C GLY A 60 7.35 -2.94 8.57
N PRO A 61 6.04 -2.94 8.79
CA PRO A 61 5.08 -3.62 7.92
C PRO A 61 5.03 -3.05 6.51
N PHE A 62 5.32 -1.75 6.32
CA PHE A 62 5.34 -1.06 5.04
C PHE A 62 6.75 -0.81 4.49
N GLN A 63 7.79 -1.30 5.16
CA GLN A 63 9.18 -1.17 4.74
C GLN A 63 9.60 0.28 4.42
N PHE A 64 9.14 1.24 5.24
CA PHE A 64 9.58 2.62 5.11
C PHE A 64 11.08 2.76 5.37
N ILE A 65 11.78 3.44 4.47
CA ILE A 65 13.14 3.95 4.75
C ILE A 65 13.06 5.16 5.67
N GLU A 66 14.16 5.45 6.39
CA GLU A 66 14.21 6.49 7.41
C GLU A 66 13.79 7.86 6.89
N SER A 67 14.40 8.33 5.81
CA SER A 67 14.12 9.66 5.25
C SER A 67 12.66 9.85 4.86
N THR A 68 12.07 8.86 4.18
CA THR A 68 10.65 8.91 3.78
C THR A 68 9.72 8.92 4.99
N PHE A 69 10.00 8.06 5.97
CA PHE A 69 9.15 7.99 7.16
C PHE A 69 9.20 9.28 7.97
N LEU A 70 10.39 9.84 8.17
CA LEU A 70 10.57 11.11 8.87
C LEU A 70 9.87 12.26 8.14
N ASP A 71 9.95 12.31 6.81
CA ASP A 71 9.27 13.31 6.02
C ASP A 71 7.73 13.20 6.16
N VAL A 72 7.18 12.00 6.02
CA VAL A 72 5.74 11.75 6.22
C VAL A 72 5.31 12.09 7.64
N ALA A 73 6.08 11.64 8.65
CA ALA A 73 5.76 11.89 10.05
C ALA A 73 5.74 13.39 10.37
N ARG A 74 6.74 14.14 9.90
CA ARG A 74 6.82 15.59 10.11
C ARG A 74 5.72 16.36 9.40
N ARG A 75 5.34 15.96 8.19
CA ARG A 75 4.28 16.64 7.42
C ARG A 75 2.87 16.37 7.95
N HIS A 76 2.59 15.15 8.35
CA HIS A 76 1.21 14.73 8.64
C HIS A 76 0.92 14.50 10.13
N PHE A 77 1.96 14.31 10.95
CA PHE A 77 1.81 13.94 12.36
C PHE A 77 2.65 14.84 13.30
N ALA A 78 3.01 16.05 12.86
CA ALA A 78 3.87 16.97 13.60
C ALA A 78 3.43 17.16 15.06
N HIS A 79 2.12 17.26 15.29
CA HIS A 79 1.57 17.44 16.64
C HIS A 79 1.75 16.20 17.51
N GLU A 80 1.56 15.01 16.92
CA GLU A 80 1.64 13.74 17.64
C GLU A 80 3.08 13.36 17.98
N ILE A 81 4.03 13.69 17.10
CA ILE A 81 5.47 13.40 17.30
C ILE A 81 6.22 14.54 17.99
N GLY A 82 5.54 15.64 18.34
CA GLY A 82 6.15 16.78 19.03
C GLY A 82 6.81 16.35 20.34
N GLY A 83 8.10 16.67 20.52
CA GLY A 83 8.87 16.27 21.68
C GLY A 83 9.53 14.90 21.59
N LEU A 84 9.29 14.10 20.56
CA LEU A 84 10.00 12.86 20.32
C LEU A 84 11.35 13.10 19.65
N THR A 85 12.35 12.34 20.06
CA THR A 85 13.63 12.29 19.33
C THR A 85 13.46 11.58 17.99
N GLU A 86 14.39 11.80 17.05
CA GLU A 86 14.36 11.15 15.75
C GLU A 86 14.35 9.60 15.86
N LEU A 87 15.12 9.05 16.79
CA LEU A 87 15.11 7.61 17.06
C LEU A 87 13.75 7.11 17.56
N GLN A 88 13.07 7.88 18.40
CA GLN A 88 11.72 7.54 18.86
C GLN A 88 10.72 7.63 17.72
N ILE A 89 10.80 8.64 16.86
CA ILE A 89 9.97 8.73 15.66
C ILE A 89 10.23 7.52 14.75
N LEU A 90 11.48 7.18 14.49
CA LEU A 90 11.86 6.04 13.64
C LEU A 90 11.39 4.70 14.22
N SER A 91 11.28 4.57 15.54
CA SER A 91 10.74 3.35 16.17
C SER A 91 9.25 3.12 15.84
N LEU A 92 8.49 4.18 15.56
CA LEU A 92 7.09 4.09 15.16
C LEU A 92 6.87 3.35 13.81
N ARG A 93 7.91 3.11 13.03
CA ARG A 93 7.83 2.27 11.83
C ARG A 93 7.40 0.83 12.13
N THR A 94 7.66 0.33 13.34
CA THR A 94 7.27 -1.00 13.79
C THR A 94 5.96 -1.01 14.57
N ASP A 95 5.42 0.15 14.92
CA ASP A 95 4.06 0.28 15.42
C ASP A 95 3.08 0.16 14.26
N ARG A 96 2.31 -0.92 14.21
CA ARG A 96 1.39 -1.20 13.10
C ARG A 96 0.37 -0.10 12.88
N ALA A 97 -0.17 0.46 13.96
CA ALA A 97 -1.22 1.47 13.87
C ALA A 97 -0.66 2.79 13.32
N PHE A 98 0.50 3.23 13.81
CA PHE A 98 1.16 4.43 13.31
C PHE A 98 1.67 4.23 11.87
N ALA A 99 2.35 3.12 11.60
CA ALA A 99 2.86 2.79 10.27
C ALA A 99 1.73 2.71 9.21
N TRP A 100 0.55 2.21 9.60
CA TRP A 100 -0.62 2.21 8.72
C TRP A 100 -1.07 3.62 8.38
N ARG A 101 -1.23 4.50 9.38
CA ARG A 101 -1.62 5.91 9.16
C ARG A 101 -0.58 6.66 8.32
N ALA A 102 0.70 6.40 8.55
CA ALA A 102 1.78 6.97 7.76
C ALA A 102 1.71 6.50 6.29
N ALA A 103 1.48 5.20 6.06
CA ALA A 103 1.32 4.65 4.72
C ALA A 103 0.08 5.19 4.01
N GLU A 104 -1.02 5.41 4.73
CA GLU A 104 -2.22 6.04 4.21
C GLU A 104 -1.99 7.49 3.81
N ALA A 105 -1.34 8.29 4.66
CA ALA A 105 -0.99 9.68 4.36
C ALA A 105 -0.08 9.76 3.14
N PHE A 106 0.97 8.93 3.08
CA PHE A 106 1.88 8.86 1.95
C PHE A 106 1.18 8.41 0.65
N THR A 107 0.22 7.49 0.75
CA THR A 107 -0.58 7.05 -0.40
C THR A 107 -1.47 8.18 -0.92
N ARG A 108 -2.06 8.98 -0.05
CA ARG A 108 -2.85 10.17 -0.46
C ARG A 108 -1.98 11.22 -1.16
N ASP A 109 -0.79 11.50 -0.62
CA ASP A 109 0.16 12.41 -1.27
C ASP A 109 0.54 11.93 -2.67
N ASN A 110 0.84 10.63 -2.80
CA ASN A 110 1.17 10.01 -4.08
C ASN A 110 -0.02 10.05 -5.06
N ALA A 111 -1.24 9.81 -4.57
CA ALA A 111 -2.45 9.90 -5.39
C ALA A 111 -2.68 11.32 -5.92
N ALA A 112 -2.51 12.33 -5.06
CA ALA A 112 -2.63 13.73 -5.45
C ALA A 112 -1.56 14.14 -6.49
N ALA A 113 -0.32 13.70 -6.28
CA ALA A 113 0.78 13.98 -7.23
C ALA A 113 0.56 13.31 -8.59
N LEU A 114 0.08 12.07 -8.63
CA LEU A 114 -0.28 11.38 -9.88
C LEU A 114 -1.44 12.08 -10.58
N ALA A 115 -2.48 12.44 -9.85
CA ALA A 115 -3.65 13.12 -10.40
C ALA A 115 -3.31 14.50 -11.00
N ALA A 116 -2.39 15.24 -10.37
CA ALA A 116 -1.90 16.52 -10.90
C ALA A 116 -1.23 16.40 -12.28
N GLU A 117 -0.68 15.21 -12.60
CA GLU A 117 -0.08 14.88 -13.89
C GLU A 117 -1.06 14.15 -14.83
N GLY A 118 -2.36 14.13 -14.51
CA GLY A 118 -3.39 13.46 -15.31
C GLY A 118 -3.33 11.93 -15.26
N LEU A 119 -2.58 11.36 -14.32
CA LEU A 119 -2.42 9.92 -14.16
C LEU A 119 -3.39 9.38 -13.09
N PRO A 120 -4.26 8.41 -13.43
CA PRO A 120 -5.23 7.90 -12.47
C PRO A 120 -4.53 7.16 -11.33
N PRO A 121 -4.93 7.36 -10.06
CA PRO A 121 -4.31 6.71 -8.89
C PRO A 121 -4.77 5.25 -8.72
N ARG A 122 -4.59 4.43 -9.76
CA ARG A 122 -4.85 2.99 -9.74
C ARG A 122 -3.80 2.26 -8.91
N TYR A 123 -4.12 1.08 -8.40
CA TYR A 123 -3.22 0.30 -7.53
C TYR A 123 -1.80 0.10 -8.10
N PRO A 124 -1.60 -0.24 -9.39
CA PRO A 124 -0.24 -0.33 -9.95
C PRO A 124 0.52 1.00 -9.90
N ASN A 125 -0.16 2.12 -10.22
CA ASN A 125 0.44 3.45 -10.23
C ASN A 125 0.79 3.91 -8.80
N LEU A 126 -0.11 3.67 -7.82
CA LEU A 126 0.15 3.92 -6.40
C LEU A 126 1.29 3.06 -5.87
N ARG A 127 1.35 1.78 -6.29
CA ARG A 127 2.46 0.89 -5.94
C ARG A 127 3.79 1.39 -6.47
N LEU A 128 3.79 1.87 -7.71
CA LEU A 128 4.98 2.44 -8.34
C LEU A 128 5.42 3.72 -7.62
N ALA A 129 4.48 4.61 -7.30
CA ALA A 129 4.75 5.84 -6.57
C ALA A 129 5.23 5.57 -5.13
N PHE A 130 4.71 4.54 -4.48
CA PHE A 130 5.19 4.12 -3.17
C PHE A 130 6.63 3.60 -3.23
N LEU A 131 6.98 2.88 -4.28
CA LEU A 131 8.31 2.32 -4.50
C LEU A 131 9.37 3.36 -4.85
N LEU A 132 9.06 4.29 -5.75
CA LEU A 132 10.01 5.19 -6.40
C LEU A 132 9.90 6.65 -5.94
N GLY A 133 8.82 6.99 -5.25
CA GLY A 133 8.35 8.36 -5.11
C GLY A 133 7.54 8.82 -6.32
N PRO A 134 6.67 9.85 -6.14
CA PRO A 134 5.71 10.25 -7.17
C PRO A 134 6.38 10.77 -8.44
N SER A 135 7.42 11.58 -8.35
CA SER A 135 8.07 12.15 -9.53
C SER A 135 8.73 11.10 -10.43
N ALA A 136 9.35 10.06 -9.83
CA ALA A 136 9.94 8.97 -10.60
C ALA A 136 8.86 8.04 -11.19
N ALA A 137 7.77 7.81 -10.46
CA ALA A 137 6.62 7.06 -10.96
C ALA A 137 5.99 7.74 -12.18
N VAL A 138 5.80 9.07 -12.13
CA VAL A 138 5.31 9.87 -13.27
C VAL A 138 6.20 9.67 -14.49
N ARG A 139 7.53 9.79 -14.36
CA ARG A 139 8.45 9.57 -15.47
C ARG A 139 8.30 8.19 -16.11
N ILE A 140 8.13 7.14 -15.29
CA ILE A 140 7.92 5.78 -15.81
C ILE A 140 6.57 5.64 -16.49
N LEU A 141 5.50 6.20 -15.91
CA LEU A 141 4.13 6.05 -16.44
C LEU A 141 3.90 6.86 -17.73
N GLN A 142 4.67 7.94 -17.95
CA GLN A 142 4.60 8.77 -19.16
C GLN A 142 5.62 8.36 -20.22
N ALA A 143 6.57 7.47 -19.90
CA ALA A 143 7.56 7.00 -20.85
C ALA A 143 6.95 6.01 -21.86
N PRO A 144 7.56 5.87 -23.06
CA PRO A 144 7.25 4.77 -23.96
C PRO A 144 7.38 3.42 -23.26
N PRO A 145 6.46 2.46 -23.50
CA PRO A 145 6.46 1.18 -22.80
C PRO A 145 7.79 0.41 -22.86
N GLU A 146 8.50 0.52 -23.98
CA GLU A 146 9.79 -0.13 -24.24
C GLU A 146 11.00 0.64 -23.72
N ALA A 147 10.81 1.86 -23.20
CA ALA A 147 11.90 2.69 -22.70
C ALA A 147 12.62 1.99 -21.54
N PRO A 148 13.97 1.87 -21.55
CA PRO A 148 14.71 1.28 -20.48
C PRO A 148 14.64 2.15 -19.22
N VAL A 149 14.41 1.52 -18.03
CA VAL A 149 14.21 2.27 -16.78
C VAL A 149 15.48 2.97 -16.28
N GLY A 150 16.66 2.48 -16.63
CA GLY A 150 17.93 3.07 -16.16
C GLY A 150 18.08 4.55 -16.46
N PRO A 151 17.99 4.99 -17.73
CA PRO A 151 18.01 6.40 -18.10
C PRO A 151 16.89 7.24 -17.47
N LEU A 152 15.71 6.64 -17.24
CA LEU A 152 14.56 7.34 -16.66
C LEU A 152 14.73 7.61 -15.17
N LEU A 153 15.39 6.70 -14.43
CA LEU A 153 15.48 6.74 -12.97
C LEU A 153 16.83 7.20 -12.45
N GLY A 154 17.88 7.07 -13.27
CA GLY A 154 19.25 7.43 -12.90
C GLY A 154 19.97 6.35 -12.09
N MET A 155 21.31 6.49 -12.03
CA MET A 155 22.22 5.48 -11.47
C MET A 155 21.94 5.19 -9.98
N ALA A 156 21.67 6.21 -9.17
CA ALA A 156 21.43 6.04 -7.74
C ALA A 156 20.25 5.11 -7.46
N VAL A 157 19.13 5.27 -8.20
CA VAL A 157 17.95 4.41 -8.06
C VAL A 157 18.25 2.99 -8.55
N MET A 158 19.01 2.84 -9.63
CA MET A 158 19.37 1.53 -10.20
C MET A 158 20.28 0.75 -9.25
N VAL A 159 21.26 1.40 -8.62
CA VAL A 159 22.15 0.77 -7.63
C VAL A 159 21.37 0.32 -6.40
N ALA A 160 20.42 1.14 -5.95
CA ALA A 160 19.57 0.81 -4.81
C ALA A 160 18.54 -0.29 -5.12
N ASN A 161 18.22 -0.48 -6.41
CA ASN A 161 17.21 -1.44 -6.88
C ASN A 161 17.76 -2.33 -8.02
N PRO A 162 18.72 -3.23 -7.74
CA PRO A 162 19.39 -4.03 -8.78
C PRO A 162 18.43 -4.91 -9.60
N PHE A 163 17.24 -5.22 -9.05
CA PHE A 163 16.23 -6.00 -9.75
C PHE A 163 15.64 -5.30 -10.97
N MET A 164 15.84 -3.98 -11.10
CA MET A 164 15.37 -3.19 -12.25
C MET A 164 16.32 -3.27 -13.45
N ALA A 165 17.49 -3.89 -13.29
CA ALA A 165 18.46 -4.02 -14.37
C ALA A 165 17.83 -4.76 -15.56
N GLY A 166 17.91 -4.14 -16.74
CA GLY A 166 17.35 -4.67 -17.99
C GLY A 166 15.83 -4.56 -18.12
N MET A 167 15.13 -3.94 -17.15
CA MET A 167 13.68 -3.72 -17.27
C MET A 167 13.35 -2.53 -18.16
N THR A 168 12.21 -2.64 -18.84
CA THR A 168 11.54 -1.51 -19.50
C THR A 168 10.52 -0.85 -18.57
N ALA A 169 10.00 0.31 -18.98
CA ALA A 169 8.90 0.98 -18.26
C ALA A 169 7.69 0.05 -18.11
N ALA A 170 7.30 -0.66 -19.17
CA ALA A 170 6.20 -1.63 -19.14
C ALA A 170 6.47 -2.78 -18.16
N ASP A 171 7.69 -3.32 -18.13
CA ASP A 171 8.06 -4.39 -17.19
C ASP A 171 7.92 -3.96 -15.74
N LEU A 172 8.33 -2.72 -15.44
CA LEU A 172 8.27 -2.18 -14.08
C LEU A 172 6.82 -1.92 -13.64
N VAL A 173 5.98 -1.39 -14.54
CA VAL A 173 4.54 -1.23 -14.28
C VAL A 173 3.85 -2.59 -14.08
N ALA A 174 4.16 -3.57 -14.94
CA ALA A 174 3.63 -4.92 -14.80
C ALA A 174 4.08 -5.59 -13.49
N ARG A 175 5.30 -5.34 -13.05
CA ARG A 175 5.77 -5.79 -11.74
C ARG A 175 4.99 -5.15 -10.60
N ALA A 176 4.82 -3.83 -10.63
CA ALA A 176 4.03 -3.12 -9.62
C ALA A 176 2.58 -3.66 -9.54
N ALA A 177 1.97 -3.95 -10.69
CA ALA A 177 0.65 -4.58 -10.76
C ALA A 177 0.64 -5.97 -10.10
N ARG A 178 1.63 -6.82 -10.42
CA ARG A 178 1.74 -8.15 -9.83
C ARG A 178 1.90 -8.11 -8.30
N ASP A 179 2.70 -7.19 -7.80
CA ASP A 179 2.96 -7.06 -6.35
C ASP A 179 1.65 -6.87 -5.57
N VAL A 180 0.77 -5.98 -6.02
CA VAL A 180 -0.48 -5.67 -5.30
C VAL A 180 -1.65 -6.61 -5.66
N MET A 181 -1.64 -7.22 -6.85
CA MET A 181 -2.70 -8.16 -7.26
C MET A 181 -2.50 -9.55 -6.66
N LEU A 182 -1.27 -10.08 -6.67
CA LEU A 182 -0.97 -11.41 -6.11
C LEU A 182 -1.07 -11.43 -4.59
N ALA A 183 -0.74 -10.34 -3.91
CA ALA A 183 -0.93 -10.21 -2.48
C ALA A 183 -2.41 -10.41 -2.08
N GLY A 184 -3.36 -9.91 -2.91
CA GLY A 184 -4.80 -10.11 -2.70
C GLY A 184 -5.26 -11.58 -2.84
N ARG A 185 -4.71 -12.32 -3.81
CA ARG A 185 -5.07 -13.73 -4.03
C ARG A 185 -4.67 -14.65 -2.87
N ARG A 186 -3.54 -14.37 -2.21
CA ARG A 186 -3.08 -15.15 -1.05
C ARG A 186 -3.97 -14.99 0.18
N VAL A 187 -4.57 -13.82 0.36
CA VAL A 187 -5.51 -13.54 1.44
C VAL A 187 -6.80 -14.31 1.27
N VAL A 188 -7.36 -14.30 0.06
CA VAL A 188 -8.59 -15.05 -0.25
C VAL A 188 -8.36 -16.54 -0.08
N ALA A 189 -7.24 -17.08 -0.55
CA ALA A 189 -6.89 -18.48 -0.38
C ALA A 189 -6.72 -18.88 1.09
N ARG A 190 -6.08 -18.03 1.91
CA ARG A 190 -5.89 -18.29 3.34
C ARG A 190 -7.18 -18.17 4.14
N ALA A 191 -8.05 -17.21 3.81
CA ALA A 191 -9.36 -17.06 4.43
C ALA A 191 -10.31 -18.22 4.06
N ALA A 192 -10.25 -18.71 2.82
CA ALA A 192 -10.98 -19.88 2.38
C ALA A 192 -10.51 -21.16 3.10
N PHE A 193 -9.20 -21.33 3.29
CA PHE A 193 -8.62 -22.46 4.00
C PHE A 193 -9.04 -22.48 5.49
N VAL A 194 -8.97 -21.34 6.17
CA VAL A 194 -9.43 -21.20 7.58
C VAL A 194 -10.94 -21.45 7.73
N ARG A 195 -11.72 -21.12 6.70
CA ARG A 195 -13.18 -21.39 6.70
C ARG A 195 -13.51 -22.87 6.52
N LEU A 196 -12.73 -23.59 5.72
CA LEU A 196 -12.89 -25.04 5.51
C LEU A 196 -12.51 -25.82 6.76
N ASP A 197 -11.48 -25.44 7.51
CA ASP A 197 -11.11 -26.06 8.77
C ASP A 197 -12.17 -25.89 9.88
N ARG A 198 -12.99 -24.85 9.82
CA ARG A 198 -14.09 -24.64 10.79
C ARG A 198 -15.36 -25.43 10.47
N ILE A 199 -15.53 -25.92 9.25
CA ILE A 199 -16.72 -26.67 8.82
C ILE A 199 -16.51 -28.20 8.94
N GLY A 200 -15.28 -28.68 9.11
CA GLY A 200 -14.88 -30.07 8.98
C GLY A 200 -14.52 -30.84 10.26
N ARG A 201 -15.10 -30.53 11.44
CA ARG A 201 -14.96 -31.42 12.59
C ARG A 201 -16.31 -31.86 13.15
N PRO A 202 -16.76 -33.10 12.86
CA PRO A 202 -17.75 -33.75 13.71
C PRO A 202 -17.09 -34.14 15.04
N SER A 203 -17.78 -33.84 16.14
CA SER A 203 -17.41 -34.28 17.49
C SER A 203 -17.35 -35.80 17.53
N GLY A 204 -16.20 -36.34 17.89
CA GLY A 204 -16.03 -37.77 18.10
C GLY A 204 -14.72 -38.07 18.83
N SER A 205 -14.84 -38.30 20.15
CA SER A 205 -13.99 -39.17 21.01
C SER A 205 -12.47 -38.96 21.04
N LEU A 206 -11.99 -38.52 22.21
CA LEU A 206 -10.61 -38.70 22.69
C LEU A 206 -10.24 -40.19 22.79
N PRO A 207 -8.96 -40.54 22.56
CA PRO A 207 -8.20 -41.15 23.63
C PRO A 207 -6.76 -40.64 23.79
N LEU A 208 -6.38 -40.49 25.06
CA LEU A 208 -5.11 -40.80 25.77
C LEU A 208 -3.74 -40.48 25.11
N ALA A 209 -3.09 -39.68 25.90
CA ALA A 209 -1.66 -39.36 26.08
C ALA A 209 -0.62 -40.30 25.47
N HIS A 210 0.33 -39.66 24.71
CA HIS A 210 1.72 -40.09 24.68
C HIS A 210 2.64 -38.85 24.76
N THR A 211 3.62 -38.94 25.65
CA THR A 211 4.67 -38.00 26.01
C THR A 211 5.51 -37.53 24.80
N PRO A 212 5.99 -36.27 24.80
CA PRO A 212 6.79 -35.76 23.71
C PRO A 212 8.25 -36.16 23.82
N THR A 213 8.73 -36.82 22.78
CA THR A 213 10.16 -36.95 22.52
C THR A 213 10.66 -35.64 21.91
N SER A 214 11.71 -35.11 22.53
CA SER A 214 12.51 -33.97 22.10
C SER A 214 12.85 -34.03 20.59
N ALA A 215 12.35 -33.09 19.80
CA ALA A 215 12.79 -32.89 18.42
C ALA A 215 13.71 -31.68 18.35
N ALA A 216 14.91 -31.94 17.87
CA ALA A 216 16.02 -31.03 17.69
C ALA A 216 15.65 -29.76 16.92
N THR A 217 16.19 -28.64 17.38
CA THR A 217 16.23 -27.36 16.67
C THR A 217 16.94 -27.51 15.32
N PRO A 218 16.34 -27.19 14.19
CA PRO A 218 17.03 -27.22 12.91
C PRO A 218 18.01 -26.06 12.82
N SER A 219 19.26 -26.40 12.44
CA SER A 219 20.34 -25.46 12.13
C SER A 219 19.97 -24.48 11.02
N PRO A 220 20.55 -23.24 11.00
CA PRO A 220 20.12 -22.13 10.16
C PRO A 220 20.57 -22.22 8.68
N THR A 221 20.89 -23.37 8.13
CA THR A 221 21.59 -23.46 6.83
C THR A 221 20.75 -23.95 5.64
N GLN A 222 19.44 -24.08 5.75
CA GLN A 222 18.62 -24.47 4.59
C GLN A 222 17.43 -23.54 4.36
N ARG A 223 17.71 -22.30 3.92
CA ARG A 223 16.70 -21.48 3.25
C ARG A 223 16.63 -21.92 1.80
N THR A 224 15.46 -22.38 1.38
CA THR A 224 15.21 -22.84 0.01
C THR A 224 15.37 -21.72 -1.03
N ALA A 225 15.71 -22.06 -2.27
CA ALA A 225 15.89 -21.12 -3.39
C ALA A 225 14.63 -20.25 -3.65
N ALA A 226 13.46 -20.67 -3.21
CA ALA A 226 12.20 -19.92 -3.29
C ALA A 226 12.14 -18.75 -2.30
N GLU A 227 12.75 -18.86 -1.13
CA GLU A 227 12.84 -17.76 -0.14
C GLU A 227 13.84 -16.67 -0.56
N ARG A 228 14.85 -17.01 -1.34
CA ARG A 228 15.84 -16.05 -1.86
C ARG A 228 15.31 -15.12 -2.95
N ARG A 229 14.16 -15.43 -3.56
CA ARG A 229 13.56 -14.62 -4.64
C ARG A 229 12.69 -13.47 -4.18
N ARG A 230 12.54 -13.27 -2.86
CA ARG A 230 11.75 -12.21 -2.25
C ARG A 230 12.62 -11.26 -1.45
N ALA A 231 13.57 -10.63 -2.12
CA ALA A 231 14.18 -9.44 -1.55
C ALA A 231 13.08 -8.38 -1.40
N PRO A 232 12.91 -7.79 -0.19
CA PRO A 232 11.98 -6.68 -0.03
C PRO A 232 12.40 -5.56 -0.96
N VAL A 233 11.42 -4.96 -1.60
CA VAL A 233 11.63 -3.86 -2.54
C VAL A 233 12.07 -2.64 -1.74
N LEU A 234 13.20 -2.07 -2.12
CA LEU A 234 13.76 -0.89 -1.49
C LEU A 234 13.01 0.35 -1.99
N VAL A 235 12.31 1.04 -1.11
CA VAL A 235 11.75 2.36 -1.40
C VAL A 235 12.89 3.37 -1.41
N VAL A 236 13.25 3.88 -2.57
CA VAL A 236 14.24 4.94 -2.72
C VAL A 236 13.52 6.23 -3.07
N HIS A 237 13.57 7.20 -2.18
CA HIS A 237 13.19 8.57 -2.51
C HIS A 237 14.32 9.23 -3.29
N CYS A 238 14.01 9.73 -4.48
CA CYS A 238 14.83 10.75 -5.10
C CYS A 238 14.63 12.04 -4.29
N ASN A 239 15.63 12.45 -3.49
CA ASN A 239 15.69 13.80 -2.97
C ASN A 239 15.63 14.77 -4.16
N LYS A 240 14.74 15.76 -4.06
CA LYS A 240 14.87 16.97 -4.86
C LYS A 240 16.01 17.76 -4.27
N ASP A 241 17.11 17.90 -5.02
CA ASP A 241 17.99 19.05 -4.93
C ASP A 241 17.28 20.25 -5.55
#